data_9fc137d0ef36263932adcf15d5f5588a
#
_entry.id   9fc137d0ef36263932adcf15d5f5588a
#
_cell.length_a   1.000
_cell.length_b   1.000
_cell.length_c   1.000
_cell.angle_alpha   90.00
_cell.angle_beta   90.00
_cell.angle_gamma   90.00
#
_symmetry.space_group_name_H-M   'P 1'
#
loop_
_entity.id
_entity.type
_entity.pdbx_description
1 polymer ?
#
loop_
_entity_poly.entity_id
_entity_poly.type
_entity_poly.pdbx_seq_one_letter_code
_entity_poly.pdbx_strand_id
1 'polypeptide(L)'
;MFVSLVQMLPAQVRYRRPLVQSLPPDSVDLAYYGKKRLGQSVASVLGVNTTIWSFNRFVMKEDFAYINQHTIRENFKHGFVWDNDNLDTNMFFHPYHGNLYFNAARSNGYGFWQSGLFALGGSALWELFMENEYPSTNDIIATPIGGMALGETLYRTSDLILDDRTTGRERLGREIASFIVSPMRGLTRIINGDAWRRRSTSGRQFGIPDVCVAFSVGTRALEFKDDILDGGVGIASEIDIEYGDRFNTEPEKPYDFFSMGVGLNFQKSQPILGQVNLIGRLLNRGIVEKSDMILNAGLYQYFDFYDSNVISDVSPVVPYKIAIPASVGGGVQFQKQKFGSWDLLASLHGNGILMGAVLSDHYRLADRNYNIASGLGTKSHLKAWYKKSKFSASVSHEFYRLFTWDGYDKDIDWATVDPKTLDAQGDESQSSVHVSELRLDYRLGKRMFITGSFMHFNRNTNYRYYPDVRSSTTSTRLMFTFVL
;
A
#
# COMPACT_ATOMS: atom_id res chain seq x y z
N MET A 1 -12.33 30.55 -10.49
CA MET A 1 -13.64 29.92 -10.43
C MET A 1 -13.48 28.45 -10.04
N PHE A 2 -13.00 28.22 -8.78
CA PHE A 2 -12.64 26.91 -8.21
C PHE A 2 -13.30 26.72 -6.83
N VAL A 3 -14.50 27.26 -6.63
CA VAL A 3 -15.04 27.45 -5.27
C VAL A 3 -16.25 26.55 -4.94
N SER A 4 -16.71 25.67 -5.80
CA SER A 4 -17.98 24.95 -5.52
C SER A 4 -17.89 23.43 -5.37
N LEU A 5 -16.72 22.82 -5.19
CA LEU A 5 -16.61 21.35 -5.20
C LEU A 5 -16.08 20.72 -3.91
N VAL A 6 -15.85 21.48 -2.84
CA VAL A 6 -15.31 20.88 -1.61
C VAL A 6 -16.01 21.46 -0.39
N GLN A 7 -17.24 21.05 -0.15
CA GLN A 7 -17.80 21.04 1.21
C GLN A 7 -17.53 19.67 1.85
N MET A 8 -16.28 19.34 2.04
CA MET A 8 -15.90 18.18 2.82
C MET A 8 -15.35 18.67 4.16
N LEU A 9 -16.10 18.47 5.20
CA LEU A 9 -15.64 18.59 6.55
C LEU A 9 -14.80 17.35 6.85
N PRO A 10 -13.50 17.50 7.07
CA PRO A 10 -12.66 16.38 7.50
C PRO A 10 -13.12 15.92 8.87
N ALA A 11 -13.11 14.64 9.08
CA ALA A 11 -13.43 14.01 10.35
C ALA A 11 -14.86 14.21 10.90
N GLN A 12 -15.78 14.72 10.12
CA GLN A 12 -17.19 14.63 10.48
C GLN A 12 -17.79 13.37 9.88
N VAL A 13 -18.51 12.62 10.71
CA VAL A 13 -19.39 11.55 10.24
C VAL A 13 -20.29 12.16 9.18
N ARG A 14 -20.12 11.73 7.93
CA ARG A 14 -20.95 12.23 6.84
C ARG A 14 -22.38 11.79 7.11
N TYR A 15 -23.28 12.74 7.25
CA TYR A 15 -24.67 12.44 7.06
C TYR A 15 -24.83 11.88 5.66
N ARG A 16 -25.36 10.67 5.53
CA ARG A 16 -26.01 10.30 4.27
C ARG A 16 -27.01 11.42 3.99
N ARG A 17 -26.69 12.28 3.03
CA ARG A 17 -27.68 13.23 2.52
C ARG A 17 -28.87 12.39 2.06
N PRO A 18 -30.11 12.77 2.40
CA PRO A 18 -31.24 12.21 1.69
C PRO A 18 -30.91 12.40 0.21
N LEU A 19 -31.12 11.34 -0.59
CA LEU A 19 -30.87 11.28 -2.02
C LEU A 19 -31.03 12.66 -2.67
N VAL A 20 -29.98 13.47 -2.65
CA VAL A 20 -29.85 14.59 -3.56
C VAL A 20 -29.70 13.89 -4.89
N GLN A 21 -30.65 14.08 -5.79
CA GLN A 21 -30.56 13.66 -7.17
C GLN A 21 -29.11 13.88 -7.59
N SER A 22 -28.38 12.77 -7.76
CA SER A 22 -27.02 12.81 -8.25
C SER A 22 -27.06 13.68 -9.49
N LEU A 23 -26.24 14.74 -9.51
CA LEU A 23 -25.92 15.39 -10.77
C LEU A 23 -25.61 14.26 -11.75
N PRO A 24 -26.14 14.31 -12.99
CA PRO A 24 -25.90 13.24 -13.96
C PRO A 24 -24.40 12.93 -13.92
N PRO A 25 -24.02 11.64 -13.79
CA PRO A 25 -22.63 11.28 -13.73
C PRO A 25 -21.94 11.97 -14.90
N ASP A 26 -20.80 12.62 -14.65
CA ASP A 26 -20.01 13.26 -15.71
C ASP A 26 -19.85 12.18 -16.78
N SER A 27 -20.53 12.33 -17.91
CA SER A 27 -20.82 11.22 -18.83
C SER A 27 -19.51 10.64 -19.35
N VAL A 28 -19.14 9.49 -18.77
CA VAL A 28 -17.94 8.76 -19.17
C VAL A 28 -18.21 8.15 -20.53
N ASP A 29 -17.33 8.37 -21.48
CA ASP A 29 -17.34 7.65 -22.75
C ASP A 29 -16.92 6.19 -22.52
N LEU A 30 -17.85 5.40 -21.97
CA LEU A 30 -17.62 3.98 -21.66
C LEU A 30 -17.29 3.17 -22.92
N ALA A 31 -17.78 3.57 -24.09
CA ALA A 31 -17.47 2.92 -25.36
C ALA A 31 -15.98 3.07 -25.69
N TYR A 32 -15.38 4.21 -25.38
CA TYR A 32 -13.97 4.45 -25.60
C TYR A 32 -13.08 3.85 -24.53
N TYR A 33 -13.34 4.15 -23.25
CA TYR A 33 -12.51 3.72 -22.11
C TYR A 33 -12.69 2.23 -21.79
N GLY A 34 -13.83 1.64 -22.06
CA GLY A 34 -14.10 0.19 -21.90
C GLY A 34 -13.58 -0.66 -23.06
N LYS A 35 -13.05 -0.06 -24.15
CA LYS A 35 -12.50 -0.83 -25.27
C LYS A 35 -11.20 -1.53 -24.88
N LYS A 36 -11.23 -2.85 -24.85
CA LYS A 36 -10.04 -3.66 -24.57
C LYS A 36 -9.05 -3.63 -25.71
N ARG A 37 -7.80 -3.28 -25.43
CA ARG A 37 -6.68 -3.19 -26.38
C ARG A 37 -5.60 -4.21 -26.00
N LEU A 38 -5.84 -5.49 -26.31
CA LEU A 38 -4.96 -6.60 -25.93
C LEU A 38 -3.51 -6.39 -26.38
N GLY A 39 -3.30 -6.10 -27.66
CA GLY A 39 -1.94 -5.90 -28.22
C GLY A 39 -1.19 -4.78 -27.52
N GLN A 40 -1.86 -3.67 -27.19
CA GLN A 40 -1.26 -2.56 -26.47
C GLN A 40 -0.94 -2.93 -25.02
N SER A 41 -1.82 -3.68 -24.34
CA SER A 41 -1.58 -4.15 -22.98
C SER A 41 -0.37 -5.08 -22.90
N VAL A 42 -0.31 -6.08 -23.81
CA VAL A 42 0.83 -7.02 -23.88
C VAL A 42 2.12 -6.26 -24.23
N ALA A 43 2.10 -5.39 -25.22
CA ALA A 43 3.27 -4.58 -25.58
C ALA A 43 3.73 -3.68 -24.42
N SER A 44 2.80 -3.14 -23.64
CA SER A 44 3.13 -2.34 -22.46
C SER A 44 3.78 -3.16 -21.36
N VAL A 45 3.30 -4.39 -21.06
CA VAL A 45 3.91 -5.31 -20.08
C VAL A 45 5.32 -5.69 -20.53
N LEU A 46 5.49 -6.09 -21.79
CA LEU A 46 6.80 -6.40 -22.36
C LEU A 46 7.73 -5.19 -22.35
N GLY A 47 7.19 -4.01 -22.64
CA GLY A 47 7.92 -2.74 -22.59
C GLY A 47 8.41 -2.39 -21.20
N VAL A 48 7.59 -2.60 -20.15
CA VAL A 48 8.00 -2.43 -18.75
C VAL A 48 9.16 -3.35 -18.43
N ASN A 49 9.02 -4.67 -18.70
CA ASN A 49 10.07 -5.65 -18.47
C ASN A 49 11.37 -5.29 -19.19
N THR A 50 11.28 -5.01 -20.49
CA THR A 50 12.46 -4.65 -21.29
C THR A 50 13.12 -3.37 -20.81
N THR A 51 12.34 -2.36 -20.39
CA THR A 51 12.88 -1.08 -19.91
C THR A 51 13.61 -1.25 -18.60
N ILE A 52 13.00 -1.93 -17.62
CA ILE A 52 13.61 -2.17 -16.30
C ILE A 52 14.84 -3.06 -16.45
N TRP A 53 14.74 -4.17 -17.21
CA TRP A 53 15.88 -5.03 -17.49
C TRP A 53 17.02 -4.25 -18.18
N SER A 54 16.73 -3.42 -19.19
CA SER A 54 17.76 -2.65 -19.88
C SER A 54 18.42 -1.63 -18.96
N PHE A 55 17.66 -1.01 -18.06
CA PHE A 55 18.21 -0.08 -17.06
C PHE A 55 19.17 -0.81 -16.12
N ASN A 56 18.75 -1.95 -15.55
CA ASN A 56 19.59 -2.75 -14.67
C ASN A 56 20.83 -3.29 -15.40
N ARG A 57 20.66 -3.76 -16.64
CA ARG A 57 21.74 -4.34 -17.45
C ARG A 57 22.78 -3.34 -17.90
N PHE A 58 22.38 -2.15 -18.36
CA PHE A 58 23.26 -1.20 -19.03
C PHE A 58 23.61 0.03 -18.21
N VAL A 59 22.76 0.43 -17.26
CA VAL A 59 22.97 1.60 -16.41
C VAL A 59 23.50 1.21 -15.03
N MET A 60 22.77 0.33 -14.33
CA MET A 60 23.14 -0.14 -12.99
C MET A 60 24.23 -1.22 -13.04
N LYS A 61 24.30 -2.00 -14.13
CA LYS A 61 25.22 -3.11 -14.33
C LYS A 61 25.07 -4.23 -13.30
N GLU A 62 23.82 -4.47 -12.90
CA GLU A 62 23.47 -5.51 -11.94
C GLU A 62 23.76 -6.90 -12.50
N ASP A 63 24.33 -7.77 -11.68
CA ASP A 63 24.76 -9.11 -12.08
C ASP A 63 23.59 -10.00 -12.52
N PHE A 64 22.43 -9.87 -11.87
CA PHE A 64 21.25 -10.66 -12.21
C PHE A 64 20.72 -10.39 -13.63
N ALA A 65 20.98 -9.20 -14.19
CA ALA A 65 20.49 -8.80 -15.51
C ALA A 65 21.30 -9.37 -16.69
N TYR A 66 22.33 -10.20 -16.43
CA TYR A 66 23.16 -10.83 -17.48
C TYR A 66 22.58 -12.17 -17.92
N ILE A 67 21.42 -12.12 -18.60
CA ILE A 67 20.68 -13.28 -19.07
C ILE A 67 21.24 -13.84 -20.39
N ASN A 68 21.11 -15.15 -20.57
CA ASN A 68 21.41 -15.88 -21.80
C ASN A 68 20.56 -17.15 -21.90
N GLN A 69 20.67 -17.90 -23.00
CA GLN A 69 19.88 -19.12 -23.20
C GLN A 69 20.15 -20.20 -22.15
N HIS A 70 21.34 -20.24 -21.57
CA HIS A 70 21.69 -21.20 -20.53
C HIS A 70 20.97 -20.82 -19.21
N THR A 71 21.05 -19.56 -18.77
CA THR A 71 20.40 -19.10 -17.54
C THR A 71 18.88 -19.28 -17.62
N ILE A 72 18.25 -18.92 -18.73
CA ILE A 72 16.81 -19.15 -18.94
C ILE A 72 16.47 -20.64 -18.84
N ARG A 73 17.29 -21.54 -19.45
CA ARG A 73 17.05 -22.99 -19.34
C ARG A 73 17.16 -23.49 -17.90
N GLU A 74 18.12 -23.01 -17.15
CA GLU A 74 18.30 -23.38 -15.75
C GLU A 74 17.12 -22.89 -14.89
N ASN A 75 16.57 -21.67 -15.13
CA ASN A 75 15.36 -21.20 -14.45
C ASN A 75 14.18 -22.18 -14.61
N PHE A 76 13.98 -22.73 -15.83
CA PHE A 76 12.93 -23.73 -16.06
C PHE A 76 13.22 -25.10 -15.45
N LYS A 77 14.48 -25.47 -15.27
CA LYS A 77 14.85 -26.77 -14.70
C LYS A 77 14.83 -26.81 -13.20
N HIS A 78 15.33 -25.73 -12.57
CA HIS A 78 15.44 -25.64 -11.12
C HIS A 78 14.07 -25.44 -10.47
N GLY A 79 13.23 -24.59 -11.08
CA GLY A 79 11.95 -24.18 -10.50
C GLY A 79 12.10 -23.03 -9.53
N PHE A 80 11.04 -22.77 -8.75
CA PHE A 80 10.93 -21.63 -7.85
C PHE A 80 11.64 -21.86 -6.52
N VAL A 81 12.31 -20.82 -6.03
CA VAL A 81 13.02 -20.77 -4.73
C VAL A 81 12.56 -19.56 -3.92
N TRP A 82 12.88 -19.52 -2.62
CA TRP A 82 12.81 -18.31 -1.82
C TRP A 82 14.05 -17.47 -2.09
N ASP A 83 13.89 -16.27 -2.62
CA ASP A 83 15.04 -15.45 -2.95
C ASP A 83 15.64 -14.70 -1.73
N ASN A 84 16.80 -14.09 -1.94
CA ASN A 84 17.58 -13.44 -0.90
C ASN A 84 17.66 -11.91 -1.03
N ASP A 85 16.79 -11.28 -1.78
CA ASP A 85 16.74 -9.84 -1.92
C ASP A 85 16.37 -9.12 -0.61
N ASN A 86 16.65 -7.82 -0.53
CA ASN A 86 16.31 -7.02 0.63
C ASN A 86 14.79 -6.80 0.77
N LEU A 87 14.35 -6.40 1.98
CA LEU A 87 12.92 -6.21 2.30
C LEU A 87 12.22 -5.26 1.34
N ASP A 88 12.87 -4.14 1.00
CA ASP A 88 12.25 -3.10 0.15
C ASP A 88 11.99 -3.63 -1.25
N THR A 89 12.94 -4.40 -1.81
CA THR A 89 12.79 -5.05 -3.11
C THR A 89 11.64 -6.02 -3.08
N ASN A 90 11.67 -7.02 -2.21
CA ASN A 90 10.70 -8.12 -2.18
C ASN A 90 9.30 -7.68 -1.77
N MET A 91 9.18 -6.76 -0.83
CA MET A 91 7.90 -6.46 -0.18
C MET A 91 7.28 -5.13 -0.61
N PHE A 92 8.03 -4.29 -1.37
CA PHE A 92 7.52 -3.03 -1.88
C PHE A 92 7.82 -2.82 -3.37
N PHE A 93 9.08 -2.95 -3.83
CA PHE A 93 9.41 -2.68 -5.23
C PHE A 93 8.85 -3.73 -6.18
N HIS A 94 8.84 -5.03 -5.83
CA HIS A 94 8.16 -6.04 -6.62
C HIS A 94 6.64 -5.81 -6.69
N PRO A 95 5.89 -5.54 -5.60
CA PRO A 95 4.52 -5.06 -5.66
C PRO A 95 4.34 -3.79 -6.51
N TYR A 96 5.27 -2.83 -6.45
CA TYR A 96 5.20 -1.65 -7.29
C TYR A 96 5.44 -1.97 -8.78
N HIS A 97 6.34 -2.90 -9.08
CA HIS A 97 6.52 -3.44 -10.43
C HIS A 97 5.23 -4.11 -10.93
N GLY A 98 4.58 -4.91 -10.08
CA GLY A 98 3.27 -5.50 -10.35
C GLY A 98 2.17 -4.46 -10.64
N ASN A 99 2.21 -3.30 -9.97
CA ASN A 99 1.33 -2.18 -10.28
C ASN A 99 1.53 -1.67 -11.72
N LEU A 100 2.76 -1.63 -12.23
CA LEU A 100 3.01 -1.23 -13.62
C LEU A 100 2.37 -2.22 -14.61
N TYR A 101 2.50 -3.51 -14.38
CA TYR A 101 1.84 -4.54 -15.20
C TYR A 101 0.33 -4.47 -15.13
N PHE A 102 -0.22 -4.33 -13.91
CA PHE A 102 -1.64 -4.17 -13.69
C PHE A 102 -2.18 -2.96 -14.45
N ASN A 103 -1.52 -1.82 -14.32
CA ASN A 103 -1.94 -0.57 -14.96
C ASN A 103 -1.69 -0.54 -16.47
N ALA A 104 -0.78 -1.34 -17.01
CA ALA A 104 -0.64 -1.57 -18.44
C ALA A 104 -1.94 -2.13 -19.05
N ALA A 105 -2.62 -3.05 -18.37
CA ALA A 105 -3.90 -3.57 -18.81
C ALA A 105 -5.08 -2.68 -18.40
N ARG A 106 -5.07 -2.17 -17.15
CA ARG A 106 -6.15 -1.35 -16.60
C ARG A 106 -6.41 -0.09 -17.43
N SER A 107 -5.33 0.55 -17.90
CA SER A 107 -5.40 1.72 -18.78
C SER A 107 -5.87 1.41 -20.20
N ASN A 108 -5.90 0.14 -20.56
CA ASN A 108 -6.33 -0.36 -21.87
C ASN A 108 -7.70 -1.05 -21.83
N GLY A 109 -8.56 -0.69 -20.87
CA GLY A 109 -9.97 -1.08 -20.81
C GLY A 109 -10.25 -2.42 -20.11
N TYR A 110 -9.26 -3.04 -19.47
CA TYR A 110 -9.47 -4.25 -18.69
C TYR A 110 -10.01 -3.92 -17.29
N GLY A 111 -10.83 -4.82 -16.75
CA GLY A 111 -11.34 -4.74 -15.37
C GLY A 111 -10.29 -5.15 -14.35
N PHE A 112 -10.57 -4.93 -13.05
CA PHE A 112 -9.68 -5.23 -11.94
C PHE A 112 -9.10 -6.66 -12.00
N TRP A 113 -9.94 -7.69 -12.02
CA TRP A 113 -9.50 -9.09 -12.03
C TRP A 113 -8.71 -9.47 -13.28
N GLN A 114 -9.13 -8.95 -14.44
CA GLN A 114 -8.43 -9.18 -15.70
C GLN A 114 -7.04 -8.52 -15.70
N SER A 115 -6.93 -7.32 -15.15
CA SER A 115 -5.63 -6.63 -15.00
C SER A 115 -4.69 -7.37 -14.05
N GLY A 116 -5.24 -8.05 -13.03
CA GLY A 116 -4.46 -8.93 -12.16
C GLY A 116 -3.81 -10.10 -12.90
N LEU A 117 -4.46 -10.64 -13.94
CA LEU A 117 -3.83 -11.68 -14.78
C LEU A 117 -2.62 -11.16 -15.57
N PHE A 118 -2.66 -9.88 -16.00
CA PHE A 118 -1.49 -9.25 -16.63
C PHE A 118 -0.37 -9.00 -15.61
N ALA A 119 -0.71 -8.68 -14.36
CA ALA A 119 0.29 -8.56 -13.30
C ALA A 119 0.98 -9.90 -13.03
N LEU A 120 0.21 -10.99 -12.94
CA LEU A 120 0.75 -12.34 -12.79
C LEU A 120 1.62 -12.75 -14.00
N GLY A 121 1.13 -12.51 -15.23
CA GLY A 121 1.88 -12.83 -16.44
C GLY A 121 3.15 -12.01 -16.57
N GLY A 122 3.13 -10.72 -16.20
CA GLY A 122 4.30 -9.85 -16.22
C GLY A 122 5.36 -10.28 -15.20
N SER A 123 4.95 -10.66 -13.98
CA SER A 123 5.82 -11.23 -12.96
C SER A 123 6.44 -12.55 -13.43
N ALA A 124 5.64 -13.49 -13.94
CA ALA A 124 6.17 -14.76 -14.44
C ALA A 124 7.17 -14.59 -15.60
N LEU A 125 6.93 -13.59 -16.47
CA LEU A 125 7.88 -13.28 -17.55
C LEU A 125 9.19 -12.71 -17.00
N TRP A 126 9.14 -11.89 -15.95
CA TRP A 126 10.33 -11.37 -15.30
C TRP A 126 11.14 -12.49 -14.68
N GLU A 127 10.55 -13.29 -13.81
CA GLU A 127 11.21 -14.40 -13.12
C GLU A 127 11.86 -15.43 -14.06
N LEU A 128 11.18 -15.76 -15.15
CA LEU A 128 11.64 -16.82 -16.03
C LEU A 128 12.64 -16.36 -17.11
N PHE A 129 12.59 -15.06 -17.50
CA PHE A 129 13.31 -14.59 -18.69
C PHE A 129 14.18 -13.35 -18.50
N MET A 130 14.02 -12.59 -17.40
CA MET A 130 14.69 -11.29 -17.26
C MET A 130 15.79 -11.30 -16.20
N GLU A 131 15.97 -12.44 -15.50
CA GLU A 131 16.99 -12.64 -14.48
C GLU A 131 17.80 -13.90 -14.73
N ASN A 132 19.07 -13.90 -14.28
CA ASN A 132 19.91 -15.09 -14.30
C ASN A 132 19.88 -15.86 -12.96
N GLU A 133 19.10 -15.40 -12.01
CA GLU A 133 18.79 -16.06 -10.74
C GLU A 133 17.58 -16.97 -10.90
N TYR A 134 17.40 -17.92 -9.98
CA TYR A 134 16.28 -18.83 -10.03
C TYR A 134 14.97 -18.12 -9.75
N PRO A 135 13.86 -18.52 -10.38
CA PRO A 135 12.57 -17.85 -10.20
C PRO A 135 12.13 -17.78 -8.73
N SER A 136 11.65 -16.63 -8.30
CA SER A 136 11.31 -16.36 -6.91
C SER A 136 9.87 -16.74 -6.58
N THR A 137 9.68 -17.56 -5.53
CA THR A 137 8.37 -17.92 -4.96
C THR A 137 7.70 -16.70 -4.32
N ASN A 138 8.47 -15.86 -3.62
CA ASN A 138 7.91 -14.66 -2.99
C ASN A 138 7.44 -13.66 -4.04
N ASP A 139 8.13 -13.51 -5.15
CA ASP A 139 7.82 -12.49 -6.14
C ASP A 139 6.65 -12.87 -7.04
N ILE A 140 6.52 -14.15 -7.37
CA ILE A 140 5.33 -14.60 -8.11
C ILE A 140 4.03 -14.47 -7.29
N ILE A 141 4.12 -14.26 -5.97
CA ILE A 141 2.99 -14.01 -5.07
C ILE A 141 2.85 -12.52 -4.77
N ALA A 142 3.92 -11.87 -4.29
CA ALA A 142 3.91 -10.48 -3.82
C ALA A 142 3.68 -9.48 -4.97
N THR A 143 4.35 -9.71 -6.11
CA THR A 143 4.26 -8.83 -7.28
C THR A 143 2.83 -8.70 -7.81
N PRO A 144 2.10 -9.77 -8.16
CA PRO A 144 0.75 -9.61 -8.69
C PRO A 144 -0.26 -9.17 -7.63
N ILE A 145 -0.23 -9.74 -6.42
CA ILE A 145 -1.27 -9.44 -5.41
C ILE A 145 -1.06 -8.03 -4.85
N GLY A 146 0.15 -7.68 -4.43
CA GLY A 146 0.47 -6.33 -3.99
C GLY A 146 0.33 -5.31 -5.13
N GLY A 147 0.69 -5.72 -6.36
CA GLY A 147 0.52 -4.93 -7.56
C GLY A 147 -0.94 -4.60 -7.89
N MET A 148 -1.88 -5.50 -7.65
CA MET A 148 -3.31 -5.23 -7.76
C MET A 148 -3.77 -4.19 -6.75
N ALA A 149 -3.30 -4.29 -5.50
CA ALA A 149 -3.66 -3.37 -4.43
C ALA A 149 -3.16 -1.95 -4.71
N LEU A 150 -1.87 -1.81 -4.94
CA LEU A 150 -1.26 -0.52 -5.29
C LEU A 150 -1.79 0.00 -6.63
N GLY A 151 -1.92 -0.88 -7.62
CA GLY A 151 -2.31 -0.54 -8.98
C GLY A 151 -3.69 0.08 -9.08
N GLU A 152 -4.71 -0.53 -8.51
CA GLU A 152 -6.06 0.03 -8.56
C GLU A 152 -6.18 1.32 -7.74
N THR A 153 -5.50 1.39 -6.59
CA THR A 153 -5.46 2.59 -5.75
C THR A 153 -4.85 3.76 -6.51
N LEU A 154 -3.66 3.57 -7.10
CA LEU A 154 -2.97 4.62 -7.86
C LEU A 154 -3.73 4.97 -9.15
N TYR A 155 -4.35 3.99 -9.81
CA TYR A 155 -5.18 4.24 -10.99
C TYR A 155 -6.37 5.14 -10.68
N ARG A 156 -7.13 4.85 -9.61
CA ARG A 156 -8.28 5.66 -9.19
C ARG A 156 -7.87 7.02 -8.67
N THR A 157 -6.75 7.11 -7.94
CA THR A 157 -6.19 8.40 -7.51
C THR A 157 -5.79 9.26 -8.71
N SER A 158 -5.17 8.67 -9.73
CA SER A 158 -4.83 9.40 -10.96
C SER A 158 -6.08 9.86 -11.74
N ASP A 159 -7.18 9.10 -11.66
CA ASP A 159 -8.46 9.46 -12.29
C ASP A 159 -9.05 10.77 -11.73
N LEU A 160 -8.86 11.03 -10.43
CA LEU A 160 -9.31 12.27 -9.79
C LEU A 160 -8.57 13.51 -10.31
N ILE A 161 -7.32 13.34 -10.71
CA ILE A 161 -6.45 14.44 -11.17
C ILE A 161 -6.84 14.87 -12.59
N LEU A 162 -7.25 13.91 -13.43
CA LEU A 162 -7.53 14.14 -14.84
C LEU A 162 -8.79 14.96 -15.09
N ASP A 163 -8.74 15.81 -16.10
CA ASP A 163 -9.90 16.52 -16.65
C ASP A 163 -9.67 16.85 -18.13
N ASP A 164 -10.29 16.08 -19.02
CA ASP A 164 -10.13 16.19 -20.47
C ASP A 164 -10.75 17.45 -21.08
N ARG A 165 -11.47 18.24 -20.30
CA ARG A 165 -12.04 19.55 -20.70
C ARG A 165 -11.00 20.66 -20.63
N THR A 166 -9.96 20.51 -19.83
CA THR A 166 -8.93 21.52 -19.59
C THR A 166 -7.96 21.66 -20.77
N THR A 167 -7.26 22.78 -20.84
CA THR A 167 -6.30 23.11 -21.90
C THR A 167 -5.08 23.85 -21.33
N GLY A 168 -4.02 23.98 -22.14
CA GLY A 168 -2.84 24.78 -21.77
C GLY A 168 -2.10 24.24 -20.54
N ARG A 169 -1.65 25.16 -19.68
CA ARG A 169 -0.83 24.83 -18.50
C ARG A 169 -1.57 23.97 -17.47
N GLU A 170 -2.88 24.18 -17.31
CA GLU A 170 -3.69 23.37 -16.40
C GLU A 170 -3.72 21.92 -16.88
N ARG A 171 -3.96 21.69 -18.18
CA ARG A 171 -3.94 20.35 -18.75
C ARG A 171 -2.59 19.67 -18.55
N LEU A 172 -1.51 20.38 -18.89
CA LEU A 172 -0.15 19.85 -18.73
C LEU A 172 0.14 19.47 -17.27
N GLY A 173 -0.21 20.33 -16.31
CA GLY A 173 -0.02 20.05 -14.89
C GLY A 173 -0.79 18.80 -14.42
N ARG A 174 -2.05 18.63 -14.87
CA ARG A 174 -2.88 17.47 -14.56
C ARG A 174 -2.32 16.17 -15.15
N GLU A 175 -1.87 16.20 -16.40
CA GLU A 175 -1.25 15.04 -17.06
C GLU A 175 0.08 14.64 -16.40
N ILE A 176 0.93 15.60 -16.03
CA ILE A 176 2.19 15.33 -15.31
C ILE A 176 1.88 14.72 -13.93
N ALA A 177 0.97 15.32 -13.16
CA ALA A 177 0.61 14.81 -11.85
C ALA A 177 -0.02 13.40 -11.93
N SER A 178 -0.88 13.17 -12.92
CA SER A 178 -1.45 11.83 -13.18
C SER A 178 -0.39 10.82 -13.60
N PHE A 179 0.60 11.22 -14.40
CA PHE A 179 1.73 10.38 -14.80
C PHE A 179 2.60 9.99 -13.58
N ILE A 180 2.89 10.92 -12.69
CA ILE A 180 3.66 10.64 -11.47
C ILE A 180 2.91 9.64 -10.58
N VAL A 181 1.60 9.78 -10.41
CA VAL A 181 0.78 8.89 -9.58
C VAL A 181 0.61 7.52 -10.23
N SER A 182 0.37 7.45 -11.54
CA SER A 182 0.18 6.21 -12.29
C SER A 182 0.90 6.27 -13.63
N PRO A 183 2.20 5.90 -13.67
CA PRO A 183 3.04 6.05 -14.87
C PRO A 183 2.48 5.37 -16.11
N MET A 184 1.97 4.13 -15.96
CA MET A 184 1.43 3.39 -17.09
C MET A 184 0.12 3.98 -17.63
N ARG A 185 -0.69 4.60 -16.75
CA ARG A 185 -1.85 5.36 -17.22
C ARG A 185 -1.43 6.59 -18.01
N GLY A 186 -0.49 7.38 -17.49
CA GLY A 186 0.03 8.54 -18.18
C GLY A 186 0.65 8.17 -19.52
N LEU A 187 1.47 7.12 -19.57
CA LEU A 187 2.07 6.61 -20.81
C LEU A 187 1.00 6.18 -21.83
N THR A 188 -0.01 5.43 -21.39
CA THR A 188 -1.11 5.01 -22.26
C THR A 188 -1.87 6.21 -22.83
N ARG A 189 -2.09 7.27 -22.05
CA ARG A 189 -2.74 8.50 -22.48
C ARG A 189 -1.90 9.25 -23.52
N ILE A 190 -0.57 9.25 -23.36
CA ILE A 190 0.36 9.81 -24.35
C ILE A 190 0.26 9.03 -25.66
N ILE A 191 0.38 7.70 -25.62
CA ILE A 191 0.35 6.83 -26.81
C ILE A 191 -0.98 6.95 -27.55
N ASN A 192 -2.11 7.03 -26.84
CA ASN A 192 -3.44 7.15 -27.43
C ASN A 192 -3.80 8.58 -27.87
N GLY A 193 -2.95 9.57 -27.55
CA GLY A 193 -3.22 10.98 -27.81
C GLY A 193 -4.25 11.62 -26.86
N ASP A 194 -4.65 10.92 -25.80
CA ASP A 194 -5.61 11.43 -24.82
C ASP A 194 -5.03 12.55 -23.96
N ALA A 195 -3.70 12.58 -23.78
CA ALA A 195 -3.02 13.59 -22.99
C ALA A 195 -3.23 15.03 -23.54
N TRP A 196 -3.46 15.18 -24.85
CA TRP A 196 -3.68 16.48 -25.51
C TRP A 196 -5.03 16.63 -26.21
N ARG A 197 -5.82 15.56 -26.29
CA ARG A 197 -7.15 15.62 -26.90
C ARG A 197 -8.14 16.28 -25.96
N ARG A 198 -8.72 17.40 -26.36
CA ARG A 198 -9.81 18.04 -25.65
C ARG A 198 -11.11 17.27 -25.88
N ARG A 199 -11.86 17.02 -24.82
CA ARG A 199 -13.19 16.35 -24.83
C ARG A 199 -14.24 17.25 -24.19
N SER A 200 -15.52 16.93 -24.41
CA SER A 200 -16.64 17.60 -23.75
C SER A 200 -16.84 17.13 -22.30
N THR A 201 -16.31 15.96 -21.96
CA THR A 201 -16.38 15.34 -20.62
C THR A 201 -15.00 15.33 -19.95
N SER A 202 -14.95 15.11 -18.63
CA SER A 202 -13.68 15.06 -17.90
C SER A 202 -12.81 13.84 -18.25
N GLY A 203 -13.37 12.82 -18.86
CA GLY A 203 -12.68 11.55 -19.11
C GLY A 203 -12.47 10.68 -17.88
N ARG A 204 -13.02 11.06 -16.73
CA ARG A 204 -12.96 10.26 -15.49
C ARG A 204 -13.81 9.02 -15.64
N GLN A 205 -13.25 7.86 -15.25
CA GLN A 205 -13.91 6.57 -15.43
C GLN A 205 -14.79 6.16 -14.25
N PHE A 206 -14.60 6.79 -13.09
CA PHE A 206 -15.31 6.46 -11.86
C PHE A 206 -16.23 7.59 -11.36
N GLY A 207 -16.52 8.57 -12.22
CA GLY A 207 -17.38 9.70 -11.86
C GLY A 207 -16.71 10.65 -10.85
N ILE A 208 -17.51 11.15 -9.92
CA ILE A 208 -17.06 12.03 -8.84
C ILE A 208 -17.27 11.31 -7.51
N PRO A 209 -16.34 10.46 -7.09
CA PRO A 209 -16.45 9.78 -5.79
C PRO A 209 -16.28 10.78 -4.65
N ASP A 210 -16.73 10.37 -3.49
CA ASP A 210 -16.36 11.04 -2.25
C ASP A 210 -14.86 10.82 -1.99
N VAL A 211 -14.11 11.88 -1.77
CA VAL A 211 -12.66 11.80 -1.51
C VAL A 211 -12.27 12.73 -0.38
N CYS A 212 -11.45 12.22 0.52
CA CYS A 212 -10.78 13.00 1.55
C CYS A 212 -9.27 12.75 1.42
N VAL A 213 -8.50 13.81 1.22
CA VAL A 213 -7.04 13.75 1.23
C VAL A 213 -6.55 14.63 2.36
N ALA A 214 -5.79 14.04 3.28
CA ALA A 214 -5.11 14.78 4.34
C ALA A 214 -3.60 14.74 4.10
N PHE A 215 -2.96 15.87 4.25
CA PHE A 215 -1.51 16.01 4.21
C PHE A 215 -1.05 16.54 5.56
N SER A 216 -0.16 15.81 6.20
CA SER A 216 0.40 16.15 7.51
C SER A 216 1.91 16.34 7.42
N VAL A 217 2.44 17.34 8.09
CA VAL A 217 3.88 17.56 8.19
C VAL A 217 4.22 18.01 9.61
N GLY A 218 5.32 17.52 10.15
CA GLY A 218 5.72 17.85 11.50
C GLY A 218 6.96 17.11 11.97
N THR A 219 7.06 16.92 13.27
CA THR A 219 8.18 16.25 13.91
C THR A 219 7.79 14.83 14.29
N ARG A 220 8.78 13.94 14.26
CA ARG A 220 8.71 12.55 14.73
C ARG A 220 9.88 12.28 15.67
N ALA A 221 9.58 11.68 16.82
CA ALA A 221 10.55 11.11 17.72
C ALA A 221 10.41 9.57 17.74
N LEU A 222 11.55 8.88 17.73
CA LEU A 222 11.60 7.43 17.94
C LEU A 222 12.18 7.17 19.33
N GLU A 223 11.51 6.29 20.05
CA GLU A 223 11.90 5.82 21.37
C GLU A 223 12.17 4.32 21.31
N PHE A 224 13.30 3.92 21.85
CA PHE A 224 13.71 2.53 21.95
C PHE A 224 14.31 2.28 23.35
N LYS A 225 13.87 1.25 24.05
CA LYS A 225 14.40 0.85 25.37
C LYS A 225 14.36 1.92 26.47
N ASP A 226 13.21 2.47 26.77
CA ASP A 226 12.98 3.35 27.94
C ASP A 226 13.65 4.73 27.90
N ASP A 227 14.27 5.14 26.79
CA ASP A 227 14.81 6.48 26.63
C ASP A 227 14.10 7.25 25.50
N ILE A 228 13.39 8.33 25.89
CA ILE A 228 12.43 9.07 25.04
C ILE A 228 13.06 9.71 23.78
N LEU A 229 14.36 9.70 23.63
CA LEU A 229 15.05 10.35 22.51
C LEU A 229 16.18 9.51 21.90
N ASP A 230 16.36 8.28 22.32
CA ASP A 230 17.43 7.40 21.81
C ASP A 230 17.38 7.19 20.29
N GLY A 231 16.16 7.21 19.72
CA GLY A 231 15.95 7.12 18.28
C GLY A 231 16.07 8.43 17.51
N GLY A 232 16.35 9.53 18.21
CA GLY A 232 16.46 10.85 17.62
C GLY A 232 15.12 11.46 17.19
N VAL A 233 15.19 12.75 16.82
CA VAL A 233 14.06 13.53 16.32
C VAL A 233 14.32 13.90 14.85
N GLY A 234 13.29 13.76 14.03
CA GLY A 234 13.34 14.13 12.61
C GLY A 234 12.05 14.77 12.13
N ILE A 235 12.04 15.14 10.87
CA ILE A 235 10.83 15.59 10.19
C ILE A 235 10.12 14.36 9.63
N ALA A 236 8.79 14.35 9.73
CA ALA A 236 7.93 13.37 9.09
C ALA A 236 6.81 14.05 8.33
N SER A 237 6.33 13.40 7.28
CA SER A 237 5.09 13.76 6.63
C SER A 237 4.20 12.54 6.42
N GLU A 238 2.89 12.76 6.39
CA GLU A 238 1.90 11.72 6.10
C GLU A 238 0.94 12.21 5.03
N ILE A 239 0.51 11.28 4.19
CA ILE A 239 -0.54 11.47 3.21
C ILE A 239 -1.59 10.41 3.48
N ASP A 240 -2.79 10.83 3.87
CA ASP A 240 -3.93 9.94 4.06
C ASP A 240 -4.96 10.20 2.96
N ILE A 241 -5.40 9.13 2.30
CA ILE A 241 -6.43 9.18 1.26
C ILE A 241 -7.56 8.24 1.66
N GLU A 242 -8.77 8.77 1.76
CA GLU A 242 -9.99 7.98 1.82
C GLU A 242 -10.79 8.25 0.54
N TYR A 243 -11.04 7.21 -0.24
CA TYR A 243 -11.71 7.26 -1.53
C TYR A 243 -13.00 6.47 -1.48
N GLY A 244 -14.08 7.05 -1.99
CA GLY A 244 -15.39 6.43 -2.06
C GLY A 244 -16.19 6.52 -0.76
N ASP A 245 -17.45 6.08 -0.82
CA ASP A 245 -18.27 5.99 0.38
C ASP A 245 -18.07 4.64 1.08
N ARG A 246 -17.56 4.70 2.29
CA ARG A 246 -17.32 3.55 3.17
C ARG A 246 -18.58 2.70 3.38
N PHE A 247 -19.75 3.33 3.37
CA PHE A 247 -21.04 2.72 3.70
C PHE A 247 -21.96 2.51 2.49
N ASN A 248 -21.51 2.81 1.28
CA ASN A 248 -22.29 2.51 0.09
C ASN A 248 -22.44 1.00 -0.07
N THR A 249 -23.68 0.55 -0.34
CA THR A 249 -24.09 -0.86 -0.46
C THR A 249 -24.61 -1.23 -1.84
N GLU A 250 -24.56 -0.29 -2.80
CA GLU A 250 -24.94 -0.59 -4.18
C GLU A 250 -23.93 -1.55 -4.81
N PRO A 251 -24.34 -2.38 -5.82
CA PRO A 251 -23.45 -3.34 -6.46
C PRO A 251 -22.29 -2.60 -7.13
N GLU A 252 -21.10 -2.89 -6.72
CA GLU A 252 -19.94 -2.07 -6.93
C GLU A 252 -18.76 -2.84 -7.55
N LYS A 253 -17.78 -2.07 -7.98
CA LYS A 253 -16.52 -2.59 -8.53
C LYS A 253 -15.50 -2.67 -7.42
N PRO A 254 -14.57 -3.62 -7.46
CA PRO A 254 -13.45 -3.64 -6.51
C PRO A 254 -12.81 -2.26 -6.37
N TYR A 255 -12.44 -1.88 -5.14
CA TYR A 255 -11.84 -0.57 -4.79
C TYR A 255 -12.73 0.66 -4.98
N ASP A 256 -14.05 0.50 -5.07
CA ASP A 256 -14.99 1.62 -4.98
C ASP A 256 -14.90 2.36 -3.64
N PHE A 257 -14.39 1.69 -2.62
CA PHE A 257 -13.87 2.27 -1.38
C PHE A 257 -12.46 1.75 -1.11
N PHE A 258 -11.55 2.65 -0.79
CA PHE A 258 -10.27 2.33 -0.18
C PHE A 258 -9.79 3.42 0.77
N SER A 259 -8.93 3.03 1.71
CA SER A 259 -8.18 3.93 2.58
C SER A 259 -6.70 3.62 2.44
N MET A 260 -5.88 4.64 2.19
CA MET A 260 -4.43 4.53 2.06
C MET A 260 -3.75 5.59 2.91
N GLY A 261 -2.77 5.18 3.70
CA GLY A 261 -1.85 6.04 4.43
C GLY A 261 -0.42 5.82 3.94
N VAL A 262 0.32 6.90 3.72
CA VAL A 262 1.74 6.88 3.35
C VAL A 262 2.51 7.77 4.31
N GLY A 263 3.49 7.19 5.01
CA GLY A 263 4.37 7.90 5.94
C GLY A 263 5.78 8.04 5.37
N LEU A 264 6.26 9.29 5.32
CA LEU A 264 7.60 9.63 4.87
C LEU A 264 8.43 10.17 6.04
N ASN A 265 9.67 9.72 6.16
CA ASN A 265 10.61 10.13 7.19
C ASN A 265 11.76 10.91 6.56
N PHE A 266 12.09 12.07 7.15
CA PHE A 266 13.25 12.87 6.77
C PHE A 266 14.19 12.97 7.98
N GLN A 267 14.55 11.80 8.49
CA GLN A 267 15.45 11.62 9.61
C GLN A 267 16.70 10.87 9.13
N LYS A 268 17.87 11.28 9.62
CA LYS A 268 19.15 10.60 9.28
C LYS A 268 19.03 9.11 9.60
N SER A 269 19.57 8.28 8.73
CA SER A 269 19.60 6.82 8.83
C SER A 269 18.25 6.09 8.73
N GLN A 270 17.11 6.80 8.61
CA GLN A 270 15.82 6.16 8.40
C GLN A 270 15.43 6.13 6.92
N PRO A 271 14.71 5.11 6.45
CA PRO A 271 14.19 5.07 5.08
C PRO A 271 13.22 6.23 4.86
N ILE A 272 13.28 6.83 3.67
CA ILE A 272 12.35 7.92 3.31
C ILE A 272 10.92 7.39 3.33
N LEU A 273 10.66 6.25 2.69
CA LEU A 273 9.36 5.58 2.78
C LEU A 273 9.35 4.69 4.02
N GLY A 274 8.73 5.15 5.08
CA GLY A 274 8.69 4.42 6.35
C GLY A 274 7.40 3.64 6.58
N GLN A 275 6.32 3.96 5.83
CA GLN A 275 5.02 3.35 6.07
C GLN A 275 4.13 3.43 4.84
N VAL A 276 3.46 2.34 4.51
CA VAL A 276 2.31 2.30 3.59
C VAL A 276 1.26 1.36 4.18
N ASN A 277 0.05 1.85 4.37
CA ASN A 277 -1.09 1.03 4.79
C ASN A 277 -2.22 1.23 3.79
N LEU A 278 -2.78 0.14 3.32
CA LEU A 278 -3.87 0.16 2.35
C LEU A 278 -4.93 -0.88 2.71
N ILE A 279 -6.17 -0.45 2.71
CA ILE A 279 -7.35 -1.30 2.82
C ILE A 279 -8.22 -1.00 1.61
N GLY A 280 -8.36 -1.95 0.68
CA GLY A 280 -9.20 -1.86 -0.50
C GLY A 280 -10.40 -2.79 -0.43
N ARG A 281 -11.60 -2.27 -0.61
CA ARG A 281 -12.84 -3.06 -0.61
C ARG A 281 -12.99 -3.84 -1.91
N LEU A 282 -13.20 -5.14 -1.81
CA LEU A 282 -13.48 -6.01 -2.95
C LEU A 282 -14.97 -6.26 -3.12
N LEU A 283 -15.68 -6.50 -2.02
CA LEU A 283 -17.13 -6.74 -1.97
C LEU A 283 -17.70 -6.10 -0.71
N ASN A 284 -18.97 -5.72 -0.75
CA ASN A 284 -19.66 -5.13 0.40
C ASN A 284 -21.14 -5.54 0.46
N ARG A 285 -21.66 -5.63 1.69
CA ARG A 285 -23.07 -5.89 1.96
C ARG A 285 -23.52 -5.10 3.19
N GLY A 286 -24.64 -4.39 3.05
CA GLY A 286 -25.30 -3.77 4.19
C GLY A 286 -25.95 -4.81 5.09
N ILE A 287 -25.73 -4.67 6.41
CA ILE A 287 -26.34 -5.51 7.44
C ILE A 287 -27.41 -4.72 8.19
N VAL A 288 -27.09 -3.50 8.59
CA VAL A 288 -28.00 -2.57 9.27
C VAL A 288 -27.91 -1.23 8.61
N GLU A 289 -29.07 -0.67 8.26
CA GLU A 289 -29.18 0.68 7.72
C GLU A 289 -30.33 1.39 8.44
N LYS A 290 -29.97 2.27 9.39
CA LYS A 290 -30.91 3.15 10.12
C LYS A 290 -30.43 4.59 9.96
N SER A 291 -31.29 5.54 10.25
CA SER A 291 -30.99 6.96 10.12
C SER A 291 -29.80 7.45 10.95
N ASP A 292 -29.46 6.74 12.02
CA ASP A 292 -28.40 7.09 12.97
C ASP A 292 -27.35 5.97 13.16
N MET A 293 -27.51 4.82 12.48
CA MET A 293 -26.64 3.66 12.62
C MET A 293 -26.53 2.87 11.32
N ILE A 294 -25.32 2.64 10.89
CA ILE A 294 -25.02 1.83 9.71
C ILE A 294 -23.99 0.76 10.10
N LEU A 295 -24.22 -0.46 9.63
CA LEU A 295 -23.30 -1.58 9.75
C LEU A 295 -23.22 -2.30 8.41
N ASN A 296 -22.03 -2.39 7.87
CA ASN A 296 -21.70 -3.14 6.66
C ASN A 296 -20.70 -4.24 6.96
N ALA A 297 -20.76 -5.32 6.20
CA ALA A 297 -19.68 -6.31 6.14
C ALA A 297 -19.20 -6.45 4.70
N GLY A 298 -17.92 -6.80 4.55
CA GLY A 298 -17.32 -6.90 3.23
C GLY A 298 -16.08 -7.78 3.19
N LEU A 299 -15.60 -7.99 1.97
CA LEU A 299 -14.31 -8.61 1.67
C LEU A 299 -13.33 -7.49 1.28
N TYR A 300 -12.13 -7.56 1.80
CA TYR A 300 -11.11 -6.53 1.64
C TYR A 300 -9.77 -7.16 1.27
N GLN A 301 -8.98 -6.42 0.52
CA GLN A 301 -7.56 -6.66 0.30
C GLN A 301 -6.76 -5.67 1.12
N TYR A 302 -5.62 -6.11 1.65
CA TYR A 302 -4.75 -5.31 2.50
C TYR A 302 -3.34 -5.31 1.93
N PHE A 303 -2.67 -4.18 2.12
CA PHE A 303 -1.24 -4.03 1.87
C PHE A 303 -0.66 -3.19 3.01
N ASP A 304 0.30 -3.73 3.74
CA ASP A 304 0.98 -3.04 4.83
C ASP A 304 2.49 -3.12 4.65
N PHE A 305 3.13 -2.01 4.89
CA PHE A 305 4.58 -1.89 4.85
C PHE A 305 5.03 -0.92 5.94
N TYR A 306 5.91 -1.38 6.82
CA TYR A 306 6.55 -0.60 7.86
C TYR A 306 8.03 -0.92 7.83
N ASP A 307 8.85 0.07 7.53
CA ASP A 307 10.30 -0.09 7.48
C ASP A 307 11.02 0.92 8.34
N SER A 308 12.10 0.45 8.98
CA SER A 308 13.02 1.26 9.74
C SER A 308 14.44 0.71 9.62
N ASN A 309 15.42 1.59 9.76
CA ASN A 309 16.82 1.23 9.80
C ASN A 309 17.41 1.47 11.20
N VAL A 310 18.63 1.00 11.41
CA VAL A 310 19.43 1.21 12.62
C VAL A 310 19.39 2.68 13.04
N ILE A 311 19.11 2.92 14.30
CA ILE A 311 18.90 4.27 14.84
C ILE A 311 20.22 5.03 15.01
N SER A 312 21.28 4.34 15.43
CA SER A 312 22.61 4.94 15.65
C SER A 312 23.73 3.93 15.49
N ASP A 313 24.92 4.42 15.20
CA ASP A 313 26.14 3.60 15.10
C ASP A 313 26.52 2.90 16.41
N VAL A 314 25.99 3.37 17.54
CA VAL A 314 26.25 2.83 18.88
C VAL A 314 25.27 1.69 19.24
N SER A 315 24.07 1.69 18.65
CA SER A 315 23.07 0.64 18.87
C SER A 315 22.61 0.07 17.52
N PRO A 316 23.13 -1.09 17.10
CA PRO A 316 22.82 -1.69 15.81
C PRO A 316 21.42 -2.34 15.79
N VAL A 317 20.47 -1.82 16.53
CA VAL A 317 19.12 -2.35 16.62
C VAL A 317 18.22 -1.68 15.59
N VAL A 318 17.55 -2.49 14.77
CA VAL A 318 16.48 -2.06 13.86
C VAL A 318 15.19 -2.01 14.67
N PRO A 319 14.50 -0.86 14.75
CA PRO A 319 13.30 -0.70 15.56
C PRO A 319 12.16 -1.64 15.18
N TYR A 320 11.84 -1.71 13.89
CA TYR A 320 10.80 -2.57 13.34
C TYR A 320 10.99 -2.78 11.84
N LYS A 321 10.56 -3.93 11.34
CA LYS A 321 10.32 -4.24 9.93
C LYS A 321 9.14 -5.20 9.87
N ILE A 322 8.11 -4.79 9.13
CA ILE A 322 6.89 -5.59 8.92
C ILE A 322 6.38 -5.25 7.53
N ALA A 323 6.14 -6.26 6.72
CA ALA A 323 5.50 -6.05 5.43
C ALA A 323 4.48 -7.16 5.15
N ILE A 324 3.33 -6.78 4.63
CA ILE A 324 2.23 -7.69 4.27
C ILE A 324 1.74 -7.30 2.87
N PRO A 325 2.48 -7.63 1.81
CA PRO A 325 2.12 -7.26 0.43
C PRO A 325 0.94 -8.05 -0.12
N ALA A 326 0.65 -9.23 0.42
CA ALA A 326 -0.38 -10.12 -0.11
C ALA A 326 -1.28 -10.66 0.99
N SER A 327 -2.43 -10.02 1.20
CA SER A 327 -3.37 -10.40 2.24
C SER A 327 -4.81 -10.06 1.83
N VAL A 328 -5.76 -10.92 2.23
CA VAL A 328 -7.19 -10.78 1.96
C VAL A 328 -8.01 -11.27 3.15
N GLY A 329 -9.15 -10.64 3.40
CA GLY A 329 -9.98 -11.05 4.52
C GLY A 329 -11.31 -10.33 4.62
N GLY A 330 -12.09 -10.70 5.63
CA GLY A 330 -13.38 -10.10 5.94
C GLY A 330 -13.27 -8.94 6.92
N GLY A 331 -14.22 -8.01 6.83
CA GLY A 331 -14.30 -6.92 7.79
C GLY A 331 -15.69 -6.35 7.93
N VAL A 332 -15.92 -5.69 9.06
CA VAL A 332 -17.15 -4.95 9.35
C VAL A 332 -16.82 -3.48 9.54
N GLN A 333 -17.72 -2.62 9.05
CA GLN A 333 -17.65 -1.17 9.19
C GLN A 333 -18.91 -0.70 9.91
N PHE A 334 -18.74 0.04 10.97
CA PHE A 334 -19.81 0.52 11.82
C PHE A 334 -19.75 2.03 11.98
N GLN A 335 -20.91 2.67 11.88
CA GLN A 335 -21.09 4.09 12.16
C GLN A 335 -22.32 4.27 13.06
N LYS A 336 -22.14 5.04 14.12
CA LYS A 336 -23.23 5.47 14.99
C LYS A 336 -23.19 6.98 15.16
N GLN A 337 -24.22 7.65 14.72
CA GLN A 337 -24.45 9.07 14.93
C GLN A 337 -25.32 9.30 16.16
N LYS A 338 -25.12 10.43 16.84
CA LYS A 338 -25.93 10.81 17.99
C LYS A 338 -25.92 9.78 19.14
N PHE A 339 -24.76 9.16 19.40
CA PHE A 339 -24.56 8.41 20.64
C PHE A 339 -24.38 9.41 21.80
N GLY A 340 -25.50 9.93 22.28
CA GLY A 340 -25.52 11.14 23.11
C GLY A 340 -24.93 12.35 22.36
N SER A 341 -23.86 12.92 22.89
CA SER A 341 -23.12 14.02 22.25
C SER A 341 -21.96 13.58 21.37
N TRP A 342 -21.80 12.28 21.12
CA TRP A 342 -20.71 11.69 20.34
C TRP A 342 -21.20 11.15 18.99
N ASP A 343 -20.32 11.14 18.03
CA ASP A 343 -20.43 10.35 16.82
C ASP A 343 -19.27 9.36 16.80
N LEU A 344 -19.55 8.12 16.40
CA LEU A 344 -18.59 7.01 16.42
C LEU A 344 -18.45 6.38 15.04
N LEU A 345 -17.22 6.05 14.69
CA LEU A 345 -16.86 5.22 13.53
C LEU A 345 -15.97 4.10 14.02
N ALA A 346 -16.31 2.86 13.70
CA ALA A 346 -15.50 1.70 14.05
C ALA A 346 -15.35 0.74 12.88
N SER A 347 -14.26 0.00 12.86
CA SER A 347 -14.07 -1.13 11.97
C SER A 347 -13.33 -2.25 12.67
N LEU A 348 -13.62 -3.49 12.24
CA LEU A 348 -12.93 -4.69 12.66
C LEU A 348 -12.74 -5.60 11.46
N HIS A 349 -11.50 -6.02 11.23
CA HIS A 349 -11.11 -6.86 10.11
C HIS A 349 -10.33 -8.07 10.60
N GLY A 350 -10.49 -9.21 9.91
CA GLY A 350 -9.65 -10.40 10.05
C GLY A 350 -9.20 -10.86 8.68
N ASN A 351 -7.92 -11.16 8.50
CA ASN A 351 -7.34 -11.49 7.20
C ASN A 351 -6.36 -12.65 7.26
N GLY A 352 -6.33 -13.41 6.16
CA GLY A 352 -5.29 -14.37 5.87
C GLY A 352 -4.13 -13.69 5.13
N ILE A 353 -2.92 -13.99 5.55
CA ILE A 353 -1.68 -13.46 4.98
C ILE A 353 -1.04 -14.57 4.15
N LEU A 354 -1.03 -14.39 2.83
CA LEU A 354 -0.36 -15.29 1.91
C LEU A 354 1.13 -15.04 1.90
N MET A 355 1.52 -13.78 1.90
CA MET A 355 2.90 -13.34 1.91
C MET A 355 3.05 -12.16 2.86
N GLY A 356 4.01 -12.27 3.76
CA GLY A 356 4.43 -11.25 4.69
C GLY A 356 5.90 -11.38 5.03
N ALA A 357 6.41 -10.40 5.75
CA ALA A 357 7.77 -10.35 6.23
C ALA A 357 7.82 -9.74 7.63
N VAL A 358 8.77 -10.19 8.42
CA VAL A 358 9.03 -9.67 9.77
C VAL A 358 10.52 -9.64 10.05
N LEU A 359 10.98 -8.63 10.79
CA LEU A 359 12.38 -8.48 11.21
C LEU A 359 12.95 -9.80 11.75
N SER A 360 14.13 -10.20 11.25
CA SER A 360 14.96 -11.27 11.82
C SER A 360 16.02 -10.68 12.75
N ASP A 361 16.19 -11.28 13.93
CA ASP A 361 17.20 -10.85 14.93
C ASP A 361 18.53 -11.60 14.77
N HIS A 362 18.51 -12.72 14.07
CA HIS A 362 19.64 -13.64 13.94
C HIS A 362 20.16 -13.76 12.51
N TYR A 363 19.80 -12.79 11.63
CA TYR A 363 20.21 -12.82 10.24
C TYR A 363 21.73 -12.94 10.04
N ARG A 364 22.12 -13.64 8.96
CA ARG A 364 23.53 -13.86 8.57
C ARG A 364 23.91 -13.08 7.32
N LEU A 365 22.92 -12.78 6.50
CA LEU A 365 23.05 -12.00 5.27
C LEU A 365 22.48 -10.61 5.54
N ALA A 366 23.22 -9.55 5.19
CA ALA A 366 22.82 -8.17 5.45
C ALA A 366 21.47 -7.83 4.78
N ASP A 367 21.26 -8.33 3.57
CA ASP A 367 20.05 -8.07 2.80
C ASP A 367 18.84 -8.85 3.32
N ARG A 368 19.06 -9.96 4.03
CA ARG A 368 18.04 -10.81 4.66
C ARG A 368 17.91 -10.57 6.16
N ASN A 369 17.85 -9.31 6.58
CA ASN A 369 17.54 -8.93 7.96
C ASN A 369 16.05 -9.08 8.31
N TYR A 370 15.32 -9.89 7.57
CA TYR A 370 13.91 -10.23 7.76
C TYR A 370 13.65 -11.68 7.39
N ASN A 371 12.57 -12.23 7.92
CA ASN A 371 12.05 -13.54 7.58
C ASN A 371 10.78 -13.38 6.74
N ILE A 372 10.70 -14.12 5.63
CA ILE A 372 9.47 -14.26 4.85
C ILE A 372 8.52 -15.17 5.65
N ALA A 373 7.24 -14.85 5.63
CA ALA A 373 6.25 -15.55 6.43
C ALA A 373 4.87 -15.55 5.78
N SER A 374 4.02 -16.47 6.19
CA SER A 374 2.57 -16.43 6.00
C SER A 374 1.86 -16.43 7.34
N GLY A 375 0.56 -16.15 7.38
CA GLY A 375 -0.10 -16.10 8.67
C GLY A 375 -1.51 -15.53 8.68
N LEU A 376 -1.86 -14.93 9.81
CA LEU A 376 -3.17 -14.31 10.03
C LEU A 376 -2.99 -12.92 10.61
N GLY A 377 -3.93 -12.02 10.31
CA GLY A 377 -3.93 -10.67 10.86
C GLY A 377 -5.31 -10.24 11.32
N THR A 378 -5.33 -9.26 12.22
CA THR A 378 -6.54 -8.52 12.58
C THR A 378 -6.25 -7.03 12.59
N LYS A 379 -7.22 -6.21 12.19
CA LYS A 379 -7.14 -4.76 12.26
C LYS A 379 -8.40 -4.22 12.89
N SER A 380 -8.26 -3.33 13.86
CA SER A 380 -9.38 -2.63 14.47
C SER A 380 -9.11 -1.12 14.48
N HIS A 381 -10.16 -0.35 14.29
CA HIS A 381 -10.10 1.10 14.35
C HIS A 381 -11.37 1.63 15.00
N LEU A 382 -11.21 2.58 15.91
CA LEU A 382 -12.29 3.31 16.54
C LEU A 382 -11.98 4.80 16.48
N LYS A 383 -12.90 5.60 15.95
CA LYS A 383 -12.80 7.06 15.95
C LYS A 383 -14.03 7.66 16.58
N ALA A 384 -13.82 8.64 17.45
CA ALA A 384 -14.86 9.34 18.18
C ALA A 384 -14.75 10.86 18.03
N TRP A 385 -15.89 11.52 17.87
CA TRP A 385 -16.01 12.96 17.84
C TRP A 385 -17.04 13.44 18.85
N TYR A 386 -16.65 14.42 19.64
CA TYR A 386 -17.59 15.13 20.49
C TYR A 386 -18.15 16.34 19.72
N LYS A 387 -19.46 16.38 19.48
CA LYS A 387 -20.10 17.34 18.57
C LYS A 387 -19.84 18.81 18.84
N LYS A 388 -19.70 19.17 20.12
CA LYS A 388 -19.43 20.55 20.55
C LYS A 388 -17.95 20.89 20.66
N SER A 389 -17.07 19.89 20.45
CA SER A 389 -15.63 20.05 20.58
C SER A 389 -14.96 20.21 19.22
N LYS A 390 -13.76 20.78 19.26
CA LYS A 390 -12.83 20.79 18.14
C LYS A 390 -11.93 19.56 18.13
N PHE A 391 -12.09 18.65 19.12
CA PHE A 391 -11.28 17.44 19.26
C PHE A 391 -11.95 16.22 18.63
N SER A 392 -11.12 15.39 18.02
CA SER A 392 -11.42 14.00 17.73
C SER A 392 -10.27 13.10 18.20
N ALA A 393 -10.60 11.89 18.57
CA ALA A 393 -9.64 10.87 18.95
C ALA A 393 -9.89 9.62 18.15
N SER A 394 -8.81 8.94 17.76
CA SER A 394 -8.90 7.59 17.17
C SER A 394 -7.85 6.68 17.77
N VAL A 395 -8.23 5.40 17.88
CA VAL A 395 -7.36 4.31 18.27
C VAL A 395 -7.40 3.28 17.17
N SER A 396 -6.25 2.83 16.72
CA SER A 396 -6.11 1.68 15.84
C SER A 396 -5.23 0.62 16.48
N HIS A 397 -5.50 -0.63 16.16
CA HIS A 397 -4.70 -1.74 16.58
C HIS A 397 -4.64 -2.78 15.47
N GLU A 398 -3.43 -3.17 15.12
CA GLU A 398 -3.13 -4.22 14.17
C GLU A 398 -2.40 -5.33 14.89
N PHE A 399 -2.78 -6.56 14.63
CA PHE A 399 -2.12 -7.74 15.13
C PHE A 399 -1.81 -8.67 13.97
N TYR A 400 -0.59 -9.20 13.96
CA TYR A 400 -0.12 -10.17 12.97
C TYR A 400 0.47 -11.37 13.69
N ARG A 401 0.01 -12.57 13.34
CA ARG A 401 0.64 -13.83 13.70
C ARG A 401 1.27 -14.42 12.46
N LEU A 402 2.60 -14.43 12.39
CA LEU A 402 3.40 -14.78 11.24
C LEU A 402 4.22 -16.04 11.51
N PHE A 403 4.29 -16.91 10.50
CA PHE A 403 4.97 -18.20 10.56
C PHE A 403 5.97 -18.28 9.43
N THR A 404 7.27 -18.37 9.77
CA THR A 404 8.37 -18.77 8.89
C THR A 404 8.58 -20.25 9.08
N TRP A 405 8.09 -21.04 8.14
CA TRP A 405 7.98 -22.49 8.26
C TRP A 405 9.01 -23.26 7.42
N ASP A 406 9.63 -22.62 6.44
CA ASP A 406 10.70 -23.13 5.60
C ASP A 406 12.00 -22.41 5.95
N GLY A 407 12.59 -22.82 7.08
CA GLY A 407 13.74 -22.15 7.67
C GLY A 407 15.07 -22.63 7.13
N TYR A 408 16.12 -21.83 7.35
CA TYR A 408 17.49 -22.26 7.06
C TYR A 408 17.83 -23.57 7.77
N ASP A 409 18.56 -24.45 7.07
CA ASP A 409 19.11 -25.65 7.69
C ASP A 409 20.09 -25.24 8.82
N LYS A 410 19.96 -25.93 9.96
CA LYS A 410 20.82 -25.69 11.13
C LYS A 410 22.32 -25.96 10.88
N ASP A 411 22.61 -26.81 9.89
CA ASP A 411 23.96 -27.31 9.61
C ASP A 411 24.64 -26.52 8.47
N ILE A 412 24.09 -25.37 8.03
CA ILE A 412 24.69 -24.49 7.03
C ILE A 412 26.04 -23.96 7.53
N ASP A 413 27.07 -24.18 6.73
CA ASP A 413 28.36 -23.50 6.91
C ASP A 413 28.31 -22.08 6.32
N TRP A 414 27.98 -21.11 7.15
CA TRP A 414 27.85 -19.70 6.75
C TRP A 414 29.14 -19.05 6.26
N ALA A 415 30.30 -19.70 6.48
CA ALA A 415 31.58 -19.19 5.98
C ALA A 415 31.82 -19.52 4.50
N THR A 416 31.16 -20.56 3.99
CA THR A 416 31.43 -21.11 2.65
C THR A 416 30.17 -21.18 1.75
N VAL A 417 28.97 -21.06 2.31
CA VAL A 417 27.73 -21.15 1.54
C VAL A 417 27.63 -19.99 0.54
N ASP A 418 27.23 -20.30 -0.70
CA ASP A 418 26.84 -19.28 -1.65
C ASP A 418 25.42 -18.81 -1.33
N PRO A 419 25.19 -17.52 -0.98
CA PRO A 419 23.87 -17.01 -0.69
C PRO A 419 22.83 -17.25 -1.79
N LYS A 420 23.24 -17.31 -3.05
CA LYS A 420 22.36 -17.55 -4.20
C LYS A 420 21.77 -18.97 -4.23
N THR A 421 22.36 -19.89 -3.50
CA THR A 421 21.87 -21.29 -3.41
C THR A 421 20.97 -21.53 -2.19
N LEU A 422 20.76 -20.52 -1.35
CA LEU A 422 19.89 -20.62 -0.19
C LEU A 422 18.42 -20.54 -0.63
N ASP A 423 17.70 -21.62 -0.39
CA ASP A 423 16.26 -21.72 -0.64
C ASP A 423 15.55 -21.85 0.70
N ALA A 424 15.26 -20.70 1.34
CA ALA A 424 14.59 -20.65 2.63
C ALA A 424 13.92 -19.29 2.88
N GLN A 425 12.86 -19.31 3.66
CA GLN A 425 12.15 -18.09 4.09
C GLN A 425 12.95 -17.23 5.07
N GLY A 426 13.98 -17.78 5.70
CA GLY A 426 14.79 -17.15 6.75
C GLY A 426 14.97 -18.05 7.96
N ASP A 427 15.10 -17.48 9.16
CA ASP A 427 15.17 -18.26 10.40
C ASP A 427 13.78 -18.82 10.76
N GLU A 428 13.66 -20.15 10.88
CA GLU A 428 12.39 -20.78 11.27
C GLU A 428 11.88 -20.21 12.60
N SER A 429 10.71 -19.58 12.54
CA SER A 429 10.21 -18.80 13.67
C SER A 429 8.70 -18.57 13.61
N GLN A 430 8.18 -18.12 14.75
CA GLN A 430 6.81 -17.66 14.90
C GLN A 430 6.79 -16.28 15.55
N SER A 431 6.29 -15.29 14.82
CA SER A 431 6.26 -13.91 15.30
C SER A 431 4.83 -13.47 15.61
N SER A 432 4.65 -12.79 16.74
CA SER A 432 3.47 -12.02 17.06
C SER A 432 3.85 -10.55 17.05
N VAL A 433 3.18 -9.77 16.20
CA VAL A 433 3.46 -8.34 16.05
C VAL A 433 2.19 -7.54 16.33
N HIS A 434 2.32 -6.52 17.17
CA HIS A 434 1.26 -5.57 17.48
C HIS A 434 1.69 -4.17 17.06
N VAL A 435 0.86 -3.48 16.30
CA VAL A 435 1.01 -2.07 15.99
C VAL A 435 -0.22 -1.35 16.52
N SER A 436 -0.03 -0.49 17.51
CA SER A 436 -1.13 0.26 18.14
C SER A 436 -0.89 1.75 17.94
N GLU A 437 -1.90 2.50 17.56
CA GLU A 437 -1.82 3.93 17.41
C GLU A 437 -2.96 4.63 18.16
N LEU A 438 -2.58 5.68 18.91
CA LEU A 438 -3.49 6.70 19.42
C LEU A 438 -3.25 7.98 18.63
N ARG A 439 -4.29 8.53 18.00
CA ARG A 439 -4.24 9.80 17.27
C ARG A 439 -5.26 10.78 17.85
N LEU A 440 -4.80 11.99 18.07
CA LEU A 440 -5.59 13.10 18.59
C LEU A 440 -5.54 14.26 17.59
N ASP A 441 -6.69 14.71 17.11
CA ASP A 441 -6.78 15.84 16.20
C ASP A 441 -7.48 17.01 16.87
N TYR A 442 -6.87 18.20 16.84
CA TYR A 442 -7.47 19.46 17.27
C TYR A 442 -7.68 20.37 16.06
N ARG A 443 -8.93 20.73 15.78
CA ARG A 443 -9.32 21.55 14.64
C ARG A 443 -9.02 23.02 14.88
N LEU A 444 -8.10 23.59 14.11
CA LEU A 444 -7.79 25.03 14.10
C LEU A 444 -8.75 25.82 13.21
N GLY A 445 -9.09 25.28 12.06
CA GLY A 445 -9.92 25.91 11.05
C GLY A 445 -10.80 24.92 10.29
N LYS A 446 -11.34 25.32 9.16
CA LYS A 446 -12.20 24.43 8.35
C LYS A 446 -11.45 23.22 7.78
N ARG A 447 -10.16 23.38 7.49
CA ARG A 447 -9.30 22.39 6.80
C ARG A 447 -7.96 22.15 7.50
N MET A 448 -7.74 22.75 8.67
CA MET A 448 -6.46 22.73 9.37
C MET A 448 -6.62 22.14 10.76
N PHE A 449 -5.68 21.26 11.11
CA PHE A 449 -5.63 20.58 12.40
C PHE A 449 -4.20 20.57 12.95
N ILE A 450 -4.09 20.49 14.26
CA ILE A 450 -2.91 19.96 14.94
C ILE A 450 -3.22 18.51 15.24
N THR A 451 -2.33 17.63 14.81
CA THR A 451 -2.42 16.18 15.00
C THR A 451 -1.27 15.69 15.86
N GLY A 452 -1.59 15.05 16.97
CA GLY A 452 -0.66 14.28 17.76
C GLY A 452 -0.90 12.80 17.54
N SER A 453 0.13 11.99 17.30
CA SER A 453 0.00 10.55 17.26
C SER A 453 1.09 9.86 18.09
N PHE A 454 0.72 8.74 18.68
CA PHE A 454 1.57 7.87 19.47
C PHE A 454 1.37 6.46 18.92
N MET A 455 2.40 5.93 18.25
CA MET A 455 2.40 4.62 17.63
C MET A 455 3.38 3.71 18.37
N HIS A 456 2.91 2.56 18.80
CA HIS A 456 3.69 1.57 19.53
C HIS A 456 3.75 0.25 18.76
N PHE A 457 4.98 -0.17 18.47
CA PHE A 457 5.29 -1.46 17.87
C PHE A 457 5.76 -2.41 18.96
N ASN A 458 5.18 -3.60 19.02
CA ASN A 458 5.61 -4.66 19.93
C ASN A 458 5.72 -5.97 19.15
N ARG A 459 6.88 -6.60 19.21
CA ARG A 459 7.14 -7.87 18.53
C ARG A 459 7.66 -8.90 19.52
N ASN A 460 7.13 -10.11 19.44
CA ASN A 460 7.63 -11.29 20.13
C ASN A 460 7.86 -12.38 19.09
N THR A 461 9.12 -12.78 18.89
CA THR A 461 9.52 -13.83 17.95
C THR A 461 10.11 -15.00 18.69
N ASN A 462 9.51 -16.18 18.51
CA ASN A 462 10.00 -17.46 19.02
C ASN A 462 10.75 -18.17 17.89
N TYR A 463 12.03 -18.36 18.05
CA TYR A 463 12.91 -19.03 17.09
C TYR A 463 13.06 -20.52 17.42
N ARG A 464 13.14 -21.35 16.38
CA ARG A 464 13.35 -22.78 16.59
C ARG A 464 14.74 -23.12 17.08
N TYR A 465 15.76 -22.43 16.57
CA TYR A 465 17.18 -22.75 16.83
C TYR A 465 17.96 -21.66 17.56
N TYR A 466 17.31 -20.55 17.87
CA TYR A 466 17.93 -19.38 18.50
C TYR A 466 17.12 -18.90 19.70
N PRO A 467 17.69 -18.08 20.57
CA PRO A 467 16.95 -17.44 21.66
C PRO A 467 15.78 -16.61 21.15
N ASP A 468 14.68 -16.67 21.88
CA ASP A 468 13.50 -15.85 21.62
C ASP A 468 13.81 -14.37 21.83
N VAL A 469 13.22 -13.50 21.01
CA VAL A 469 13.46 -12.05 21.08
C VAL A 469 12.14 -11.31 21.27
N ARG A 470 12.15 -10.35 22.19
CA ARG A 470 11.07 -9.38 22.39
C ARG A 470 11.60 -7.99 22.16
N SER A 471 10.90 -7.21 21.37
CA SER A 471 11.25 -5.83 21.13
C SER A 471 10.02 -4.93 21.16
N SER A 472 10.22 -3.69 21.60
CA SER A 472 9.20 -2.66 21.51
C SER A 472 9.83 -1.34 21.09
N THR A 473 9.09 -0.58 20.31
CA THR A 473 9.51 0.74 19.81
C THR A 473 8.29 1.65 19.81
N THR A 474 8.49 2.89 20.18
CA THR A 474 7.46 3.92 20.15
C THR A 474 7.84 5.02 19.17
N SER A 475 6.88 5.49 18.40
CA SER A 475 7.01 6.65 17.52
C SER A 475 5.96 7.69 17.92
N THR A 476 6.43 8.85 18.37
CA THR A 476 5.57 9.99 18.70
C THR A 476 5.68 11.04 17.61
N ARG A 477 4.55 11.57 17.15
CA ARG A 477 4.49 12.60 16.09
C ARG A 477 3.65 13.78 16.55
N LEU A 478 4.09 14.99 16.18
CA LEU A 478 3.31 16.23 16.31
C LEU A 478 3.33 16.95 14.97
N MET A 479 2.16 17.10 14.36
CA MET A 479 2.06 17.51 12.96
C MET A 479 1.00 18.59 12.77
N PHE A 480 1.17 19.40 11.73
CA PHE A 480 0.12 20.18 11.12
C PHE A 480 -0.51 19.37 10.00
N THR A 481 -1.83 19.21 10.07
CA THR A 481 -2.60 18.47 9.06
C THR A 481 -3.49 19.43 8.28
N PHE A 482 -3.40 19.36 6.97
CA PHE A 482 -4.24 20.08 6.04
C PHE A 482 -5.10 19.09 5.25
N VAL A 483 -6.40 19.35 5.17
CA VAL A 483 -7.35 18.49 4.45
C VAL A 483 -7.87 19.21 3.22
N LEU A 484 -7.76 18.55 2.07
CA LEU A 484 -8.17 19.04 0.75
C LEU A 484 -9.68 18.86 0.52
#